data_127eee73e8a83f09659ebc567a2bb3d3
#
_entry.id   127eee73e8a83f09659ebc567a2bb3d3
#
_cell.length_a   1.000
_cell.length_b   1.000
_cell.length_c   1.000
_cell.angle_alpha   90.00
_cell.angle_beta   90.00
_cell.angle_gamma   90.00
#
_symmetry.space_group_name_H-M   'P 1'
#
loop_
_entity.id
_entity.type
_entity.pdbx_description
1 polymer ?
#
loop_
_entity_poly.entity_id
_entity_poly.type
_entity_poly.pdbx_seq_one_letter_code
_entity_poly.pdbx_strand_id
1 'polypeptide(L)'
;MKRLAPRANLPEPLSGLQEPAVVELGCGLPWITLSEINRLVRQQGIAPALARAWLLDELVQAIPLTAQREQELLHHWTQHHVPKGEALKTWLQRQRLEPNDLLVLASQSERLERFRRFHFQQEVEIHFLRCKSNLDQVVYSLLRVSDHSLAEELHQRLLEMEESFDALASVHAEGPERNSGGRVGPLPLSKAHAEIAGRLRVSLPGQLWPPFAIDNVWVVLRLEQHQPASLDAGMRDRLLHELFEDWLQQRLQRLLSGQSLPPLPPLPAADELLP
;
A
#
# COMPACT_ATOMS: atom_id res chain seq x y z
N MET A 1 20.92 24.48 10.48
CA MET A 1 20.93 24.02 9.07
C MET A 1 19.90 24.81 8.28
N LYS A 2 20.30 25.48 7.20
CA LYS A 2 19.38 26.30 6.39
C LYS A 2 18.47 25.39 5.56
N ARG A 3 17.16 25.47 5.77
CA ARG A 3 16.14 24.83 4.94
C ARG A 3 16.28 25.35 3.50
N LEU A 4 16.36 24.44 2.53
CA LEU A 4 16.23 24.79 1.13
C LEU A 4 14.81 25.29 0.88
N ALA A 5 14.68 26.54 0.48
CA ALA A 5 13.41 27.13 0.08
C ALA A 5 12.87 26.42 -1.18
N PRO A 6 11.53 26.40 -1.39
CA PRO A 6 10.95 25.82 -2.61
C PRO A 6 11.48 26.59 -3.82
N ARG A 7 12.02 25.86 -4.78
CA ARG A 7 12.62 26.41 -6.01
C ARG A 7 11.55 27.08 -6.88
N ALA A 8 11.46 28.40 -6.80
CA ALA A 8 11.13 29.22 -7.94
C ALA A 8 12.47 29.65 -8.56
N ASN A 9 12.66 29.39 -9.85
CA ASN A 9 13.81 29.72 -10.69
C ASN A 9 15.05 28.85 -10.47
N LEU A 10 15.25 27.89 -11.38
CA LEU A 10 16.54 27.28 -11.61
C LEU A 10 17.50 28.35 -12.14
N PRO A 11 18.65 28.58 -11.49
CA PRO A 11 19.71 29.39 -12.10
C PRO A 11 20.25 28.67 -13.34
N GLU A 12 20.60 29.44 -14.37
CA GLU A 12 21.30 28.93 -15.56
C GLU A 12 22.57 28.16 -15.15
N PRO A 13 22.94 27.10 -15.87
CA PRO A 13 24.15 26.35 -15.56
C PRO A 13 25.37 27.26 -15.66
N LEU A 14 26.04 27.47 -14.54
CA LEU A 14 27.33 28.14 -14.48
C LEU A 14 28.34 27.27 -15.23
N SER A 15 28.58 27.57 -16.52
CA SER A 15 29.59 26.92 -17.34
C SER A 15 30.97 27.25 -16.75
N GLY A 16 31.66 26.24 -16.21
CA GLY A 16 33.06 26.31 -15.82
C GLY A 16 33.42 25.97 -14.37
N LEU A 17 32.47 25.76 -13.50
CA LEU A 17 32.76 25.25 -12.14
C LEU A 17 32.65 23.71 -12.15
N GLN A 18 33.69 23.01 -11.69
CA GLN A 18 33.57 21.59 -11.38
C GLN A 18 32.44 21.39 -10.35
N GLU A 19 31.40 20.66 -10.73
CA GLU A 19 30.33 20.33 -9.80
C GLU A 19 30.92 19.58 -8.59
N PRO A 20 30.57 19.97 -7.36
CA PRO A 20 31.01 19.22 -6.20
C PRO A 20 30.43 17.82 -6.26
N ALA A 21 31.23 16.84 -5.93
CA ALA A 21 30.76 15.48 -5.74
C ALA A 21 29.83 15.43 -4.51
N VAL A 22 28.76 14.66 -4.60
CA VAL A 22 27.57 14.77 -3.70
C VAL A 22 27.37 13.51 -2.87
N VAL A 23 27.88 12.36 -3.29
CA VAL A 23 27.68 11.09 -2.56
C VAL A 23 29.02 10.50 -2.15
N GLU A 24 29.13 10.22 -0.87
CA GLU A 24 30.27 9.53 -0.26
C GLU A 24 29.88 8.08 0.05
N LEU A 25 30.72 7.12 -0.37
CA LEU A 25 30.55 5.71 -0.08
C LEU A 25 31.43 5.28 1.09
N GLY A 26 31.17 5.82 2.30
CA GLY A 26 31.72 5.30 3.55
C GLY A 26 33.22 5.50 3.82
N CYS A 27 33.97 6.12 2.92
CA CYS A 27 35.39 6.43 3.07
C CYS A 27 35.73 7.91 2.84
N GLY A 28 34.73 8.77 2.84
CA GLY A 28 34.89 10.21 2.58
C GLY A 28 35.32 10.53 1.16
N LEU A 29 35.32 9.56 0.25
CA LEU A 29 35.65 9.79 -1.17
C LEU A 29 34.37 10.00 -1.97
N PRO A 30 34.17 11.21 -2.46
CA PRO A 30 33.06 11.52 -3.36
C PRO A 30 33.29 10.79 -4.70
N TRP A 31 32.26 10.10 -5.20
CA TRP A 31 32.38 9.26 -6.40
C TRP A 31 31.41 9.63 -7.52
N ILE A 32 30.43 10.48 -7.26
CA ILE A 32 29.42 10.87 -8.23
C ILE A 32 29.06 12.35 -8.09
N THR A 33 28.87 13.03 -9.21
CA THR A 33 28.46 14.44 -9.28
C THR A 33 26.94 14.59 -9.25
N LEU A 34 26.45 15.80 -8.97
CA LEU A 34 25.03 16.11 -8.98
C LEU A 34 24.38 15.89 -10.36
N SER A 35 25.09 16.26 -11.45
CA SER A 35 24.60 16.05 -12.82
C SER A 35 24.48 14.57 -13.15
N GLU A 36 25.43 13.75 -12.72
CA GLU A 36 25.35 12.29 -12.89
C GLU A 36 24.21 11.67 -12.10
N ILE A 37 23.99 12.09 -10.84
CA ILE A 37 22.83 11.66 -10.06
C ILE A 37 21.53 12.02 -10.80
N ASN A 38 21.39 13.28 -11.24
CA ASN A 38 20.19 13.72 -11.95
C ASN A 38 19.97 12.93 -13.26
N ARG A 39 21.04 12.60 -13.97
CA ARG A 39 20.96 11.74 -15.15
C ARG A 39 20.48 10.33 -14.80
N LEU A 40 21.07 9.71 -13.77
CA LEU A 40 20.69 8.37 -13.32
C LEU A 40 19.25 8.33 -12.80
N VAL A 41 18.84 9.33 -12.02
CA VAL A 41 17.44 9.44 -11.53
C VAL A 41 16.44 9.40 -12.69
N ARG A 42 16.72 10.13 -13.78
CA ARG A 42 15.86 10.12 -14.97
C ARG A 42 15.95 8.80 -15.74
N GLN A 43 17.17 8.31 -16.02
CA GLN A 43 17.38 7.12 -16.86
C GLN A 43 16.88 5.83 -16.22
N GLN A 44 16.98 5.72 -14.89
CA GLN A 44 16.54 4.54 -14.15
C GLN A 44 15.11 4.62 -13.67
N GLY A 45 14.43 5.74 -13.93
CA GLY A 45 13.02 5.92 -13.49
C GLY A 45 12.83 5.98 -11.98
N ILE A 46 13.87 6.33 -11.20
CA ILE A 46 13.81 6.35 -9.72
C ILE A 46 13.28 7.67 -9.16
N ALA A 47 12.97 8.64 -9.99
CA ALA A 47 12.45 9.93 -9.55
C ALA A 47 11.19 9.81 -8.64
N PRO A 48 10.19 8.96 -8.93
CA PRO A 48 9.04 8.79 -8.06
C PRO A 48 9.41 8.21 -6.68
N ALA A 49 10.31 7.23 -6.64
CA ALA A 49 10.77 6.61 -5.39
C ALA A 49 11.54 7.62 -4.53
N LEU A 50 12.44 8.39 -5.14
CA LEU A 50 13.20 9.44 -4.45
C LEU A 50 12.29 10.55 -3.94
N ALA A 51 11.33 11.01 -4.75
CA ALA A 51 10.36 12.02 -4.37
C ALA A 51 9.47 11.55 -3.21
N ARG A 52 9.03 10.28 -3.23
CA ARG A 52 8.29 9.69 -2.12
C ARG A 52 9.12 9.63 -0.85
N ALA A 53 10.38 9.18 -0.93
CA ALA A 53 11.28 9.13 0.21
C ALA A 53 11.51 10.52 0.80
N TRP A 54 11.70 11.53 -0.03
CA TRP A 54 11.85 12.92 0.39
C TRP A 54 10.61 13.47 1.11
N LEU A 55 9.39 13.20 0.58
CA LEU A 55 8.14 13.61 1.21
C LEU A 55 7.94 12.96 2.60
N LEU A 56 8.30 11.67 2.71
CA LEU A 56 8.24 10.95 3.98
C LEU A 56 9.26 11.48 4.99
N ASP A 57 10.48 11.78 4.54
CA ASP A 57 11.52 12.35 5.39
C ASP A 57 11.13 13.75 5.91
N GLU A 58 10.60 14.63 5.03
CA GLU A 58 10.07 15.93 5.42
C GLU A 58 9.00 15.81 6.52
N LEU A 59 8.09 14.85 6.35
CA LEU A 59 7.03 14.60 7.32
C LEU A 59 7.59 14.07 8.64
N VAL A 60 8.44 13.06 8.59
CA VAL A 60 9.05 12.42 9.77
C VAL A 60 9.84 13.43 10.59
N GLN A 61 10.62 14.29 9.94
CA GLN A 61 11.39 15.34 10.64
C GLN A 61 10.50 16.41 11.27
N ALA A 62 9.33 16.65 10.71
CA ALA A 62 8.40 17.65 11.22
C ALA A 62 7.59 17.19 12.45
N ILE A 63 7.34 15.88 12.59
CA ILE A 63 6.50 15.32 13.68
C ILE A 63 7.33 15.26 14.97
N PRO A 64 6.95 15.98 16.03
CA PRO A 64 7.70 15.97 17.28
C PRO A 64 7.46 14.68 18.08
N LEU A 65 8.50 14.27 18.82
CA LEU A 65 8.43 13.28 19.88
C LEU A 65 9.12 13.85 21.13
N THR A 66 8.77 13.33 22.30
CA THR A 66 9.50 13.67 23.53
C THR A 66 10.89 13.03 23.51
N ALA A 67 11.88 13.70 24.12
CA ALA A 67 13.25 13.18 24.19
C ALA A 67 13.31 11.78 24.86
N GLN A 68 12.45 11.54 25.85
CA GLN A 68 12.34 10.23 26.48
C GLN A 68 11.89 9.16 25.46
N ARG A 69 10.85 9.47 24.67
CA ARG A 69 10.32 8.53 23.68
C ARG A 69 11.33 8.24 22.58
N GLU A 70 12.05 9.24 22.11
CA GLU A 70 13.13 9.07 21.15
C GLU A 70 14.23 8.14 21.66
N GLN A 71 14.62 8.27 22.93
CA GLN A 71 15.62 7.37 23.55
C GLN A 71 15.11 5.94 23.68
N GLU A 72 13.85 5.74 24.07
CA GLU A 72 13.23 4.41 24.16
C GLU A 72 13.20 3.73 22.78
N LEU A 73 12.76 4.44 21.74
CA LEU A 73 12.71 3.93 20.38
C LEU A 73 14.10 3.60 19.84
N LEU A 74 15.07 4.47 20.06
CA LEU A 74 16.46 4.25 19.66
C LEU A 74 17.05 3.01 20.34
N HIS A 75 16.83 2.88 21.65
CA HIS A 75 17.30 1.73 22.42
C HIS A 75 16.67 0.42 21.91
N HIS A 76 15.36 0.38 21.77
CA HIS A 76 14.63 -0.77 21.25
C HIS A 76 15.09 -1.15 19.84
N TRP A 77 15.19 -0.16 18.94
CA TRP A 77 15.60 -0.37 17.57
C TRP A 77 17.03 -0.95 17.49
N THR A 78 17.96 -0.37 18.25
CA THR A 78 19.35 -0.80 18.31
C THR A 78 19.47 -2.25 18.79
N GLN A 79 18.72 -2.64 19.82
CA GLN A 79 18.71 -4.02 20.33
C GLN A 79 18.26 -5.05 19.28
N HIS A 80 17.40 -4.67 18.35
CA HIS A 80 16.85 -5.60 17.36
C HIS A 80 17.65 -5.63 16.04
N HIS A 81 18.35 -4.54 15.69
CA HIS A 81 19.03 -4.41 14.41
C HIS A 81 20.55 -4.54 14.49
N VAL A 82 21.15 -4.24 15.62
CA VAL A 82 22.58 -4.40 15.81
C VAL A 82 22.87 -5.80 16.37
N PRO A 83 23.69 -6.64 15.70
CA PRO A 83 24.02 -7.97 16.18
C PRO A 83 24.66 -7.96 17.57
N LYS A 84 24.30 -8.94 18.40
CA LYS A 84 24.86 -9.07 19.75
C LYS A 84 26.39 -9.23 19.68
N GLY A 85 27.09 -8.37 20.42
CA GLY A 85 28.56 -8.38 20.46
C GLY A 85 29.27 -7.55 19.41
N GLU A 86 28.54 -6.97 18.44
CA GLU A 86 29.11 -6.02 17.50
C GLU A 86 29.05 -4.59 18.07
N ALA A 87 30.16 -3.85 17.96
CA ALA A 87 30.17 -2.45 18.36
C ALA A 87 29.31 -1.62 17.38
N LEU A 88 28.44 -0.74 17.92
CA LEU A 88 27.56 0.12 17.12
C LEU A 88 28.30 0.89 16.04
N LYS A 89 29.48 1.42 16.35
CA LYS A 89 30.30 2.18 15.39
C LYS A 89 30.69 1.32 14.17
N THR A 90 31.09 0.06 14.41
CA THR A 90 31.48 -0.88 13.35
C THR A 90 30.28 -1.24 12.48
N TRP A 91 29.14 -1.48 13.12
CA TRP A 91 27.90 -1.78 12.43
C TRP A 91 27.45 -0.61 11.52
N LEU A 92 27.47 0.64 12.04
CA LEU A 92 27.14 1.85 11.28
C LEU A 92 28.03 2.00 10.04
N GLN A 93 29.34 1.83 10.20
CA GLN A 93 30.29 1.91 9.06
C GLN A 93 29.97 0.86 7.99
N ARG A 94 29.65 -0.36 8.41
CA ARG A 94 29.25 -1.43 7.49
C ARG A 94 27.93 -1.12 6.77
N GLN A 95 26.97 -0.52 7.46
CA GLN A 95 25.68 -0.10 6.87
C GLN A 95 25.74 1.23 6.12
N ARG A 96 26.88 1.94 6.20
CA ARG A 96 27.05 3.29 5.62
C ARG A 96 26.04 4.30 6.17
N LEU A 97 25.78 4.21 7.46
CA LEU A 97 24.89 5.07 8.22
C LEU A 97 25.68 6.01 9.14
N GLU A 98 25.17 7.20 9.31
CA GLU A 98 25.63 8.14 10.34
C GLU A 98 24.84 7.93 11.65
N PRO A 99 25.40 8.33 12.82
CA PRO A 99 24.68 8.23 14.08
C PRO A 99 23.31 8.95 14.09
N ASN A 100 23.18 10.05 13.36
CA ASN A 100 21.93 10.80 13.27
C ASN A 100 20.84 10.06 12.47
N ASP A 101 21.22 9.16 11.56
CA ASP A 101 20.26 8.36 10.78
C ASP A 101 19.51 7.37 11.67
N LEU A 102 20.14 6.91 12.76
CA LEU A 102 19.52 5.94 13.67
C LEU A 102 18.24 6.47 14.31
N LEU A 103 18.22 7.72 14.72
CA LEU A 103 17.03 8.29 15.33
C LEU A 103 15.87 8.35 14.33
N VAL A 104 16.17 8.74 13.10
CA VAL A 104 15.16 8.77 12.02
C VAL A 104 14.63 7.35 11.79
N LEU A 105 15.52 6.37 11.59
CA LEU A 105 15.14 4.98 11.35
C LEU A 105 14.35 4.38 12.51
N ALA A 106 14.74 4.66 13.75
CA ALA A 106 14.09 4.14 14.94
C ALA A 106 12.71 4.77 15.18
N SER A 107 12.51 6.04 14.83
CA SER A 107 11.30 6.79 15.16
C SER A 107 10.31 6.95 13.99
N GLN A 108 10.72 6.64 12.76
CA GLN A 108 9.92 6.86 11.56
C GLN A 108 8.52 6.21 11.65
N SER A 109 8.46 4.95 12.06
CA SER A 109 7.19 4.21 12.15
C SER A 109 6.21 4.87 13.12
N GLU A 110 6.70 5.24 14.31
CA GLU A 110 5.87 5.90 15.33
C GLU A 110 5.43 7.29 14.91
N ARG A 111 6.33 8.10 14.33
CA ARG A 111 6.00 9.44 13.84
C ARG A 111 4.92 9.39 12.78
N LEU A 112 5.04 8.47 11.81
CA LEU A 112 4.02 8.29 10.77
C LEU A 112 2.69 7.76 11.34
N GLU A 113 2.73 6.88 12.35
CA GLU A 113 1.53 6.40 13.02
C GLU A 113 0.82 7.52 13.76
N ARG A 114 1.56 8.36 14.50
CA ARG A 114 1.00 9.56 15.17
C ARG A 114 0.33 10.48 14.16
N PHE A 115 0.98 10.75 13.03
CA PHE A 115 0.39 11.57 11.98
C PHE A 115 -0.89 10.98 11.42
N ARG A 116 -0.89 9.67 11.10
CA ARG A 116 -2.07 8.97 10.57
C ARG A 116 -3.26 9.07 11.51
N ARG A 117 -3.06 8.77 12.78
CA ARG A 117 -4.13 8.85 13.79
C ARG A 117 -4.62 10.28 13.96
N PHE A 118 -3.71 11.23 14.13
CA PHE A 118 -4.09 12.63 14.33
C PHE A 118 -4.94 13.19 13.18
N HIS A 119 -4.58 12.88 11.93
CA HIS A 119 -5.27 13.46 10.78
C HIS A 119 -6.49 12.68 10.29
N PHE A 120 -6.40 11.35 10.30
CA PHE A 120 -7.38 10.54 9.56
C PHE A 120 -8.34 9.78 10.47
N GLN A 121 -8.13 9.74 11.78
CA GLN A 121 -8.98 8.93 12.66
C GLN A 121 -10.45 9.31 12.59
N GLN A 122 -10.77 10.59 12.48
CA GLN A 122 -12.17 11.04 12.36
C GLN A 122 -12.80 10.71 11.00
N GLU A 123 -11.98 10.52 9.98
CA GLU A 123 -12.44 10.19 8.63
C GLU A 123 -12.67 8.69 8.43
N VAL A 124 -12.05 7.84 9.26
CA VAL A 124 -12.08 6.36 9.12
C VAL A 124 -13.51 5.81 9.10
N GLU A 125 -14.38 6.30 9.97
CA GLU A 125 -15.77 5.80 10.04
C GLU A 125 -16.56 6.17 8.78
N ILE A 126 -16.41 7.40 8.32
CA ILE A 126 -17.06 7.88 7.08
C ILE A 126 -16.50 7.11 5.87
N HIS A 127 -15.20 6.93 5.83
CA HIS A 127 -14.52 6.18 4.77
C HIS A 127 -14.97 4.71 4.77
N PHE A 128 -15.00 4.07 5.96
CA PHE A 128 -15.52 2.71 6.11
C PHE A 128 -16.93 2.57 5.57
N LEU A 129 -17.84 3.47 5.94
CA LEU A 129 -19.23 3.41 5.47
C LEU A 129 -19.35 3.54 3.95
N ARG A 130 -18.48 4.35 3.32
CA ARG A 130 -18.44 4.52 1.86
C ARG A 130 -17.95 3.28 1.13
N CYS A 131 -16.98 2.56 1.68
CA CYS A 131 -16.37 1.40 1.03
C CYS A 131 -16.82 0.06 1.61
N LYS A 132 -17.70 0.04 2.65
CA LYS A 132 -18.11 -1.17 3.40
C LYS A 132 -18.48 -2.33 2.49
N SER A 133 -19.37 -2.10 1.53
CA SER A 133 -19.82 -3.15 0.60
C SER A 133 -18.70 -3.74 -0.27
N ASN A 134 -17.61 -3.02 -0.47
CA ASN A 134 -16.43 -3.49 -1.19
C ASN A 134 -15.45 -4.25 -0.28
N LEU A 135 -15.56 -4.04 1.03
CA LEU A 135 -14.75 -4.69 2.06
C LEU A 135 -15.35 -5.99 2.57
N ASP A 136 -16.65 -6.20 2.34
CA ASP A 136 -17.34 -7.42 2.71
C ASP A 136 -16.60 -8.64 2.15
N GLN A 137 -16.41 -9.67 2.98
CA GLN A 137 -15.75 -10.90 2.59
C GLN A 137 -16.76 -11.85 1.94
N VAL A 138 -16.38 -12.43 0.82
CA VAL A 138 -17.22 -13.41 0.11
C VAL A 138 -16.45 -14.69 -0.16
N VAL A 139 -17.17 -15.81 -0.09
CA VAL A 139 -16.77 -17.07 -0.68
C VAL A 139 -17.83 -17.42 -1.71
N TYR A 140 -17.40 -17.73 -2.91
CA TYR A 140 -18.31 -18.08 -3.99
C TYR A 140 -17.75 -19.23 -4.80
N SER A 141 -18.63 -19.94 -5.49
CA SER A 141 -18.28 -20.95 -6.47
C SER A 141 -18.41 -20.36 -7.86
N LEU A 142 -17.37 -20.56 -8.68
CA LEU A 142 -17.22 -20.04 -10.03
C LEU A 142 -16.88 -21.17 -10.99
N LEU A 143 -17.55 -21.22 -12.13
CA LEU A 143 -17.26 -22.11 -13.23
C LEU A 143 -17.29 -21.32 -14.53
N ARG A 144 -16.23 -21.40 -15.33
CA ARG A 144 -16.10 -20.69 -16.60
C ARG A 144 -15.93 -21.68 -17.74
N VAL A 145 -16.73 -21.51 -18.80
CA VAL A 145 -16.65 -22.26 -20.03
C VAL A 145 -16.81 -21.34 -21.25
N SER A 146 -16.25 -21.72 -22.38
CA SER A 146 -16.37 -20.96 -23.63
C SER A 146 -17.71 -21.16 -24.33
N ASP A 147 -18.34 -22.34 -24.15
CA ASP A 147 -19.59 -22.72 -24.78
C ASP A 147 -20.81 -22.34 -23.93
N HIS A 148 -21.74 -21.59 -24.53
CA HIS A 148 -22.98 -21.16 -23.89
C HIS A 148 -23.90 -22.34 -23.54
N SER A 149 -24.04 -23.27 -24.48
CA SER A 149 -24.96 -24.42 -24.30
C SER A 149 -24.47 -25.31 -23.17
N LEU A 150 -23.14 -25.52 -23.08
CA LEU A 150 -22.53 -26.22 -21.95
C LEU A 150 -22.78 -25.47 -20.63
N ALA A 151 -22.64 -24.14 -20.61
CA ALA A 151 -22.90 -23.36 -19.40
C ALA A 151 -24.35 -23.49 -18.91
N GLU A 152 -25.32 -23.51 -19.84
CA GLU A 152 -26.74 -23.74 -19.51
C GLU A 152 -26.98 -25.15 -19.00
N GLU A 153 -26.39 -26.17 -19.64
CA GLU A 153 -26.48 -27.55 -19.17
C GLU A 153 -25.92 -27.73 -17.75
N LEU A 154 -24.73 -27.18 -17.48
CA LEU A 154 -24.11 -27.26 -16.16
C LEU A 154 -24.92 -26.49 -15.10
N HIS A 155 -25.49 -25.35 -15.46
CA HIS A 155 -26.39 -24.61 -14.59
C HIS A 155 -27.64 -25.42 -14.24
N GLN A 156 -28.24 -26.12 -15.22
CA GLN A 156 -29.41 -26.95 -15.00
C GLN A 156 -29.11 -28.12 -14.06
N ARG A 157 -27.98 -28.84 -14.28
CA ARG A 157 -27.53 -29.91 -13.38
C ARG A 157 -27.35 -29.44 -11.94
N LEU A 158 -26.84 -28.20 -11.75
CA LEU A 158 -26.71 -27.61 -10.42
C LEU A 158 -28.07 -27.26 -9.80
N LEU A 159 -29.02 -26.76 -10.59
CA LEU A 159 -30.38 -26.48 -10.11
C LEU A 159 -31.12 -27.75 -9.67
N GLU A 160 -30.97 -28.82 -10.44
CA GLU A 160 -31.60 -30.11 -10.18
C GLU A 160 -30.84 -30.94 -9.11
N MET A 161 -29.72 -30.41 -8.62
CA MET A 161 -28.86 -31.08 -7.64
C MET A 161 -28.36 -32.47 -8.09
N GLU A 162 -28.22 -32.68 -9.39
CA GLU A 162 -27.71 -33.93 -9.96
C GLU A 162 -26.22 -34.11 -9.62
N GLU A 163 -25.46 -33.01 -9.64
CA GLU A 163 -24.03 -33.03 -9.34
C GLU A 163 -23.64 -31.83 -8.45
N SER A 164 -22.54 -31.96 -7.73
CA SER A 164 -21.99 -30.87 -6.92
C SER A 164 -21.26 -29.86 -7.78
N PHE A 165 -21.21 -28.60 -7.33
CA PHE A 165 -20.45 -27.54 -8.01
C PHE A 165 -18.97 -27.90 -8.14
N ASP A 166 -18.39 -28.51 -7.11
CA ASP A 166 -17.00 -28.96 -7.09
C ASP A 166 -16.71 -30.02 -8.17
N ALA A 167 -17.61 -31.02 -8.32
CA ALA A 167 -17.47 -32.07 -9.34
C ALA A 167 -17.51 -31.46 -10.75
N LEU A 168 -18.52 -30.64 -11.04
CA LEU A 168 -18.66 -29.99 -12.34
C LEU A 168 -17.51 -29.06 -12.67
N ALA A 169 -17.08 -28.22 -11.70
CA ALA A 169 -15.98 -27.30 -11.90
C ALA A 169 -14.64 -28.03 -12.14
N SER A 170 -14.38 -29.11 -11.41
CA SER A 170 -13.15 -29.89 -11.57
C SER A 170 -13.05 -30.56 -12.96
N VAL A 171 -14.19 -30.86 -13.59
CA VAL A 171 -14.23 -31.50 -14.93
C VAL A 171 -14.29 -30.44 -16.04
N HIS A 172 -15.17 -29.48 -15.93
CA HIS A 172 -15.57 -28.61 -17.04
C HIS A 172 -14.95 -27.19 -16.98
N ALA A 173 -14.52 -26.69 -15.81
CA ALA A 173 -13.97 -25.32 -15.75
C ALA A 173 -12.70 -25.20 -16.60
N GLU A 174 -12.64 -24.13 -17.38
CA GLU A 174 -11.50 -23.76 -18.24
C GLU A 174 -10.51 -22.81 -17.54
N GLY A 175 -10.90 -22.24 -16.39
CA GLY A 175 -10.07 -21.33 -15.63
C GLY A 175 -9.30 -21.99 -14.47
N PRO A 176 -8.48 -21.22 -13.74
CA PRO A 176 -7.69 -21.72 -12.61
C PRO A 176 -8.54 -22.26 -11.45
N GLU A 177 -9.80 -21.85 -11.36
CA GLU A 177 -10.78 -22.34 -10.38
C GLU A 177 -11.05 -23.85 -10.49
N ARG A 178 -10.74 -24.46 -11.61
CA ARG A 178 -10.78 -25.92 -11.80
C ARG A 178 -10.04 -26.67 -10.68
N ASN A 179 -8.88 -26.16 -10.29
CA ASN A 179 -8.03 -26.79 -9.27
C ASN A 179 -8.57 -26.71 -7.85
N SER A 180 -9.56 -25.83 -7.62
CA SER A 180 -10.22 -25.64 -6.33
C SER A 180 -11.68 -26.06 -6.32
N GLY A 181 -12.12 -26.89 -7.30
CA GLY A 181 -13.52 -27.27 -7.45
C GLY A 181 -14.45 -26.07 -7.63
N GLY A 182 -13.96 -25.02 -8.28
CA GLY A 182 -14.70 -23.78 -8.47
C GLY A 182 -14.69 -22.83 -7.28
N ARG A 183 -14.19 -23.22 -6.10
CA ARG A 183 -14.27 -22.43 -4.88
C ARG A 183 -13.25 -21.26 -4.88
N VAL A 184 -13.74 -20.06 -4.69
CA VAL A 184 -12.97 -18.80 -4.65
C VAL A 184 -13.23 -18.07 -3.34
N GLY A 185 -12.18 -17.63 -2.67
CA GLY A 185 -12.25 -16.90 -1.40
C GLY A 185 -11.83 -17.72 -0.17
N PRO A 186 -11.93 -17.14 1.04
CA PRO A 186 -12.52 -15.83 1.34
C PRO A 186 -11.68 -14.67 0.78
N LEU A 187 -12.34 -13.69 0.18
CA LEU A 187 -11.69 -12.47 -0.32
C LEU A 187 -12.66 -11.27 -0.27
N PRO A 188 -12.13 -10.03 -0.16
CA PRO A 188 -12.96 -8.83 -0.25
C PRO A 188 -13.68 -8.75 -1.58
N LEU A 189 -14.93 -8.30 -1.57
CA LEU A 189 -15.75 -8.18 -2.78
C LEU A 189 -15.10 -7.28 -3.85
N SER A 190 -14.29 -6.30 -3.43
CA SER A 190 -13.50 -5.45 -4.33
C SER A 190 -12.42 -6.19 -5.14
N LYS A 191 -12.07 -7.42 -4.78
CA LYS A 191 -11.09 -8.25 -5.50
C LYS A 191 -11.73 -9.14 -6.57
N ALA A 192 -13.05 -9.30 -6.55
CA ALA A 192 -13.76 -10.01 -7.59
C ALA A 192 -13.89 -9.15 -8.86
N HIS A 193 -14.03 -9.81 -10.01
CA HIS A 193 -14.35 -9.10 -11.26
C HIS A 193 -15.63 -8.27 -11.10
N ALA A 194 -15.70 -7.07 -11.71
CA ALA A 194 -16.81 -6.12 -11.50
C ALA A 194 -18.19 -6.74 -11.72
N GLU A 195 -18.34 -7.55 -12.78
CA GLU A 195 -19.59 -8.26 -13.10
C GLU A 195 -19.98 -9.31 -12.05
N ILE A 196 -18.98 -10.01 -11.51
CA ILE A 196 -19.16 -10.97 -10.43
C ILE A 196 -19.52 -10.25 -9.14
N ALA A 197 -18.75 -9.22 -8.78
CA ALA A 197 -18.98 -8.40 -7.59
C ALA A 197 -20.37 -7.77 -7.58
N GLY A 198 -20.84 -7.28 -8.74
CA GLY A 198 -22.19 -6.72 -8.88
C GLY A 198 -23.29 -7.71 -8.51
N ARG A 199 -23.16 -8.98 -8.97
CA ARG A 199 -24.12 -10.04 -8.65
C ARG A 199 -24.00 -10.50 -7.20
N LEU A 200 -22.79 -10.76 -6.74
CA LEU A 200 -22.56 -11.20 -5.35
C LEU A 200 -23.08 -10.21 -4.31
N ARG A 201 -23.02 -8.89 -4.61
CA ARG A 201 -23.50 -7.82 -3.71
C ARG A 201 -25.00 -7.91 -3.39
N VAL A 202 -25.77 -8.44 -4.32
CA VAL A 202 -27.24 -8.59 -4.17
C VAL A 202 -27.67 -10.03 -3.96
N SER A 203 -26.72 -10.96 -3.87
CA SER A 203 -27.02 -12.38 -3.69
C SER A 203 -27.24 -12.76 -2.24
N LEU A 204 -28.06 -13.76 -2.03
CA LEU A 204 -28.13 -14.51 -0.77
C LEU A 204 -27.20 -15.73 -0.81
N PRO A 205 -26.64 -16.17 0.33
CA PRO A 205 -25.90 -17.43 0.37
C PRO A 205 -26.70 -18.61 -0.20
N GLY A 206 -26.05 -19.40 -1.05
CA GLY A 206 -26.68 -20.51 -1.80
C GLY A 206 -27.32 -20.08 -3.12
N GLN A 207 -27.46 -18.79 -3.40
CA GLN A 207 -28.07 -18.32 -4.65
C GLN A 207 -27.16 -18.62 -5.84
N LEU A 208 -27.70 -19.39 -6.79
CA LEU A 208 -27.10 -19.72 -8.08
C LEU A 208 -27.63 -18.73 -9.13
N TRP A 209 -26.73 -18.13 -9.90
CA TRP A 209 -27.08 -17.24 -11.02
C TRP A 209 -27.17 -18.02 -12.33
N PRO A 210 -28.13 -17.66 -13.19
CA PRO A 210 -28.10 -18.12 -14.59
C PRO A 210 -26.78 -17.79 -15.26
N PRO A 211 -26.35 -18.57 -16.27
CA PRO A 211 -25.12 -18.27 -16.99
C PRO A 211 -25.11 -16.85 -17.55
N PHE A 212 -23.99 -16.16 -17.43
CA PHE A 212 -23.80 -14.83 -17.99
C PHE A 212 -22.41 -14.69 -18.59
N ALA A 213 -22.28 -13.85 -19.61
CA ALA A 213 -21.02 -13.64 -20.28
C ALA A 213 -20.14 -12.63 -19.55
N ILE A 214 -18.85 -12.95 -19.43
CA ILE A 214 -17.78 -12.01 -19.12
C ILE A 214 -16.74 -12.15 -20.22
N ASP A 215 -16.49 -11.07 -20.96
CA ASP A 215 -15.65 -11.08 -22.14
C ASP A 215 -16.06 -12.21 -23.11
N ASN A 216 -15.24 -13.21 -23.30
CA ASN A 216 -15.46 -14.32 -24.23
C ASN A 216 -15.78 -15.65 -23.52
N VAL A 217 -16.14 -15.62 -22.23
CA VAL A 217 -16.46 -16.83 -21.47
C VAL A 217 -17.80 -16.71 -20.77
N TRP A 218 -18.47 -17.85 -20.60
CA TRP A 218 -19.71 -17.98 -19.85
C TRP A 218 -19.40 -18.41 -18.43
N VAL A 219 -20.08 -17.75 -17.49
CA VAL A 219 -19.85 -17.91 -16.06
C VAL A 219 -21.09 -18.43 -15.39
N VAL A 220 -20.96 -19.52 -14.64
CA VAL A 220 -21.93 -20.00 -13.65
C VAL A 220 -21.41 -19.61 -12.27
N LEU A 221 -22.23 -18.96 -11.46
CA LEU A 221 -21.84 -18.34 -10.20
C LEU A 221 -22.81 -18.70 -9.09
N ARG A 222 -22.28 -19.11 -7.92
CA ARG A 222 -23.07 -19.30 -6.70
C ARG A 222 -22.36 -18.62 -5.51
N LEU A 223 -23.10 -17.80 -4.76
CA LEU A 223 -22.60 -17.26 -3.49
C LEU A 223 -22.64 -18.37 -2.43
N GLU A 224 -21.50 -18.68 -1.81
CA GLU A 224 -21.41 -19.66 -0.74
C GLU A 224 -21.54 -19.00 0.65
N GLN A 225 -20.76 -17.95 0.86
CA GLN A 225 -20.75 -17.23 2.13
C GLN A 225 -20.58 -15.73 1.89
N HIS A 226 -21.25 -14.94 2.71
CA HIS A 226 -21.11 -13.51 2.79
C HIS A 226 -20.88 -13.11 4.23
N GLN A 227 -19.74 -12.49 4.52
CA GLN A 227 -19.39 -11.96 5.82
C GLN A 227 -19.26 -10.44 5.74
N PRO A 228 -20.19 -9.69 6.33
CA PRO A 228 -20.12 -8.24 6.37
C PRO A 228 -18.81 -7.77 7.03
N ALA A 229 -18.18 -6.77 6.45
CA ALA A 229 -17.03 -6.12 7.05
C ALA A 229 -17.42 -5.41 8.35
N SER A 230 -16.56 -5.50 9.35
CA SER A 230 -16.67 -4.79 10.62
C SER A 230 -15.51 -3.83 10.81
N LEU A 231 -15.77 -2.69 11.46
CA LEU A 231 -14.73 -1.71 11.77
C LEU A 231 -14.05 -2.07 13.08
N ASP A 232 -13.35 -3.22 13.10
CA ASP A 232 -12.47 -3.60 14.19
C ASP A 232 -11.14 -2.84 14.17
N ALA A 233 -10.26 -3.10 15.15
CA ALA A 233 -8.97 -2.42 15.25
C ALA A 233 -8.10 -2.63 13.99
N GLY A 234 -8.04 -3.85 13.46
CA GLY A 234 -7.26 -4.17 12.26
C GLY A 234 -7.80 -3.45 11.02
N MET A 235 -9.12 -3.35 10.89
CA MET A 235 -9.75 -2.60 9.81
C MET A 235 -9.51 -1.09 9.96
N ARG A 236 -9.56 -0.55 11.18
CA ARG A 236 -9.21 0.85 11.44
C ARG A 236 -7.79 1.17 11.00
N ASP A 237 -6.81 0.38 11.42
CA ASP A 237 -5.40 0.58 11.06
C ASP A 237 -5.19 0.50 9.55
N ARG A 238 -5.85 -0.43 8.90
CA ARG A 238 -5.82 -0.56 7.44
C ARG A 238 -6.38 0.69 6.75
N LEU A 239 -7.54 1.17 7.17
CA LEU A 239 -8.18 2.35 6.56
C LEU A 239 -7.39 3.64 6.85
N LEU A 240 -6.81 3.78 8.04
CA LEU A 240 -5.86 4.86 8.35
C LEU A 240 -4.67 4.86 7.38
N HIS A 241 -4.14 3.66 7.09
CA HIS A 241 -3.06 3.53 6.14
C HIS A 241 -3.50 3.89 4.70
N GLU A 242 -4.67 3.43 4.26
CA GLU A 242 -5.23 3.76 2.94
C GLU A 242 -5.42 5.29 2.78
N LEU A 243 -6.04 5.96 3.75
CA LEU A 243 -6.23 7.42 3.73
C LEU A 243 -4.89 8.18 3.69
N PHE A 244 -3.92 7.73 4.45
CA PHE A 244 -2.58 8.31 4.44
C PHE A 244 -1.87 8.10 3.09
N GLU A 245 -1.96 6.91 2.51
CA GLU A 245 -1.35 6.62 1.20
C GLU A 245 -1.98 7.47 0.10
N ASP A 246 -3.30 7.65 0.11
CA ASP A 246 -4.00 8.53 -0.84
C ASP A 246 -3.54 9.98 -0.70
N TRP A 247 -3.42 10.48 0.52
CA TRP A 247 -2.89 11.82 0.80
C TRP A 247 -1.44 11.98 0.32
N LEU A 248 -0.58 11.01 0.61
CA LEU A 248 0.82 11.01 0.20
C LEU A 248 0.95 10.93 -1.33
N GLN A 249 0.13 10.12 -1.97
CA GLN A 249 0.12 9.97 -3.43
C GLN A 249 -0.31 11.27 -4.13
N GLN A 250 -1.28 12.00 -3.58
CA GLN A 250 -1.67 13.31 -4.11
C GLN A 250 -0.51 14.32 -4.03
N ARG A 251 0.22 14.36 -2.90
CA ARG A 251 1.41 15.21 -2.77
C ARG A 251 2.52 14.81 -3.74
N LEU A 252 2.74 13.51 -3.90
CA LEU A 252 3.71 12.96 -4.85
C LEU A 252 3.39 13.37 -6.28
N GLN A 253 2.14 13.24 -6.71
CA GLN A 253 1.72 13.66 -8.05
C GLN A 253 1.93 15.15 -8.28
N ARG A 254 1.62 16.00 -7.31
CA ARG A 254 1.88 17.45 -7.40
C ARG A 254 3.37 17.73 -7.56
N LEU A 255 4.21 17.08 -6.73
CA LEU A 255 5.67 17.26 -6.79
C LEU A 255 6.23 16.85 -8.16
N LEU A 256 5.84 15.69 -8.66
CA LEU A 256 6.29 15.16 -9.96
C LEU A 256 5.79 16.00 -11.15
N SER A 257 4.65 16.68 -10.99
CA SER A 257 4.11 17.61 -11.99
C SER A 257 4.73 19.01 -11.93
N GLY A 258 5.70 19.25 -11.03
CA GLY A 258 6.33 20.55 -10.84
C GLY A 258 5.41 21.60 -10.18
N GLN A 259 4.32 21.17 -9.56
CA GLN A 259 3.41 22.05 -8.83
C GLN A 259 3.94 22.32 -7.40
N SER A 260 3.62 23.49 -6.86
CA SER A 260 3.94 23.81 -5.47
C SER A 260 3.19 22.87 -4.51
N LEU A 261 3.92 22.39 -3.50
CA LEU A 261 3.31 21.61 -2.43
C LEU A 261 2.59 22.53 -1.45
N PRO A 262 1.37 22.20 -1.02
CA PRO A 262 0.77 22.87 0.12
C PRO A 262 1.62 22.63 1.38
N PRO A 263 1.60 23.55 2.36
CA PRO A 263 2.28 23.33 3.63
C PRO A 263 1.80 22.02 4.27
N LEU A 264 2.63 21.46 5.16
CA LEU A 264 2.18 20.34 5.97
C LEU A 264 0.96 20.77 6.80
N PRO A 265 -0.03 19.89 6.97
CA PRO A 265 -1.16 20.19 7.84
C PRO A 265 -0.68 20.32 9.31
N PRO A 266 -1.53 20.78 10.23
CA PRO A 266 -1.20 20.83 11.67
C PRO A 266 -0.64 19.48 12.14
N LEU A 267 0.33 19.51 13.04
CA LEU A 267 1.00 18.30 13.52
C LEU A 267 0.62 18.05 14.99
N PRO A 268 0.57 16.77 15.43
CA PRO A 268 0.31 16.44 16.83
C PRO A 268 1.42 17.02 17.73
N ALA A 269 1.09 17.43 18.94
CA ALA A 269 2.08 17.81 19.94
C ALA A 269 2.91 16.58 20.39
N ALA A 270 4.15 16.81 20.88
CA ALA A 270 5.05 15.72 21.24
C ALA A 270 4.49 14.81 22.36
N ASP A 271 3.77 15.40 23.29
CA ASP A 271 3.14 14.78 24.47
C ASP A 271 1.65 14.44 24.27
N GLU A 272 1.09 14.73 23.10
CA GLU A 272 -0.32 14.44 22.82
C GLU A 272 -0.57 12.95 22.81
N LEU A 273 -1.46 12.50 23.71
CA LEU A 273 -1.98 11.13 23.72
C LEU A 273 -3.00 11.02 22.59
N LEU A 274 -2.62 10.31 21.55
CA LEU A 274 -3.54 10.01 20.45
C LEU A 274 -4.46 8.87 20.85
N PRO A 275 -5.76 8.99 20.59
CA PRO A 275 -6.76 8.01 20.92
C PRO A 275 -6.59 6.69 20.15
#